data_20a80f1cc795e25842af9c410f79e40c
#
_entry.id   20a80f1cc795e25842af9c410f79e40c
#
_cell.length_a   1.000
_cell.length_b   1.000
_cell.length_c   1.000
_cell.angle_alpha   90.00
_cell.angle_beta   90.00
_cell.angle_gamma   90.00
#
_symmetry.space_group_name_H-M   'P 1'
#
loop_
_entity.id
_entity.type
_entity.pdbx_description
1 polymer ?
#
loop_
_entity_poly.entity_id
_entity_poly.type
_entity_poly.pdbx_seq_one_letter_code
_entity_poly.pdbx_strand_id
1 'polypeptide(L)' 'MKEYEIAITFLNGCAGAAYPQTSFDEAELADPADYIRRKHGPDFDIFTKEVRENGQVGYTLRLGVTYIYEFTEL' A
#
# COMPACT_ATOMS: atom_id res chain seq x y z
N MET A 1 10.86 -13.58 9.15
CA MET A 1 10.15 -12.82 8.11
C MET A 1 9.01 -13.64 7.55
N LYS A 2 7.99 -12.96 7.07
CA LYS A 2 6.82 -13.59 6.47
C LYS A 2 6.69 -13.15 5.03
N GLU A 3 6.11 -14.03 4.20
CA GLU A 3 5.82 -13.68 2.82
C GLU A 3 4.46 -13.01 2.73
N TYR A 4 4.40 -11.96 1.94
CA TYR A 4 3.17 -11.19 1.70
C TYR A 4 2.91 -11.04 0.22
N GLU A 5 1.64 -11.16 -0.14
CA GLU A 5 1.15 -10.68 -1.42
C GLU A 5 0.69 -9.25 -1.23
N ILE A 6 1.10 -8.36 -2.11
CA ILE A 6 0.86 -6.94 -1.98
C ILE A 6 0.06 -6.47 -3.18
N ALA A 7 -1.17 -6.02 -2.93
CA ALA A 7 -2.00 -5.39 -3.95
C ALA A 7 -1.75 -3.89 -3.87
N ILE A 8 -1.32 -3.30 -4.98
CA ILE A 8 -0.96 -1.88 -5.06
C ILE A 8 -1.95 -1.21 -5.99
N THR A 9 -2.74 -0.29 -5.45
CA THR A 9 -3.69 0.49 -6.24
C THR A 9 -3.22 1.93 -6.28
N PHE A 10 -3.15 2.47 -7.49
CA PHE A 10 -2.76 3.86 -7.73
C PHE A 10 -3.91 4.58 -8.42
N LEU A 11 -4.29 5.72 -7.85
CA LEU A 11 -5.32 6.60 -8.40
C LEU A 11 -4.72 7.98 -8.60
N ASN A 12 -4.74 8.47 -9.84
CA ASN A 12 -4.31 9.82 -10.13
C ASN A 12 -5.54 10.75 -10.12
N GLY A 13 -5.76 11.44 -9.01
CA GLY A 13 -6.92 12.30 -8.82
C GLY A 13 -6.93 13.58 -9.65
N CYS A 14 -5.83 13.92 -10.31
CA CYS A 14 -5.72 15.18 -11.08
C CYS A 14 -6.25 15.07 -12.50
N ALA A 15 -6.50 13.88 -12.99
CA ALA A 15 -6.80 13.66 -14.40
C ALA A 15 -8.29 13.58 -14.74
N GLY A 16 -9.18 13.84 -13.80
CA GLY A 16 -10.63 13.88 -14.03
C GLY A 16 -11.30 12.60 -14.48
N ALA A 17 -10.57 11.61 -14.90
CA ALA A 17 -11.08 10.32 -15.35
C ALA A 17 -10.07 9.24 -14.97
N ALA A 18 -9.76 9.18 -13.69
CA ALA A 18 -8.76 8.24 -13.21
C ALA A 18 -9.33 6.84 -13.12
N TYR A 19 -8.81 5.95 -13.91
CA TYR A 19 -9.04 4.52 -13.71
C TYR A 19 -8.03 4.02 -12.69
N PRO A 20 -8.47 3.29 -11.66
CA PRO A 20 -7.53 2.68 -10.73
C PRO A 20 -6.58 1.75 -11.47
N GLN A 21 -5.29 1.93 -11.24
CA GLN A 21 -4.29 1.01 -11.76
C GLN A 21 -3.87 0.10 -10.61
N THR A 22 -4.11 -1.19 -10.76
CA THR A 22 -3.77 -2.17 -9.73
C THR A 22 -2.65 -3.07 -10.24
N SER A 23 -1.64 -3.22 -9.42
CA SER A 23 -0.55 -4.17 -9.67
C SER A 23 -0.35 -5.04 -8.44
N PHE A 24 0.38 -6.13 -8.61
CA PHE A 24 0.64 -7.07 -7.53
C PHE A 24 2.12 -7.31 -7.41
N ASP A 25 2.57 -7.46 -6.17
CA ASP A 25 3.96 -7.78 -5.87
C ASP A 25 3.98 -8.81 -4.75
N GLU A 26 5.10 -9.47 -4.57
CA GLU A 26 5.33 -10.38 -3.45
C GLU A 26 6.64 -10.00 -2.80
N ALA A 27 6.66 -10.01 -1.48
CA ALA A 27 7.86 -9.69 -0.74
C ALA A 27 7.89 -10.42 0.59
N GLU A 28 9.10 -10.74 1.03
CA GLU A 28 9.33 -11.28 2.35
C GLU A 28 9.68 -10.12 3.27
N LEU A 29 8.88 -9.91 4.31
CA LEU A 29 8.96 -8.74 5.16
C LEU A 29 8.85 -9.12 6.64
N ALA A 30 9.63 -8.43 7.47
CA ALA A 30 9.44 -8.50 8.91
C ALA A 30 8.16 -7.75 9.33
N ASP A 31 7.87 -6.64 8.65
CA ASP A 31 6.71 -5.80 8.90
C ASP A 31 6.28 -5.17 7.58
N PRO A 32 4.97 -5.16 7.26
CA PRO A 32 4.48 -4.49 6.06
C PRO A 32 4.93 -3.02 5.94
N ALA A 33 5.10 -2.33 7.06
CA ALA A 33 5.58 -0.95 7.06
C ALA A 33 6.95 -0.80 6.38
N ASP A 34 7.80 -1.81 6.44
CA ASP A 34 9.12 -1.76 5.82
C ASP A 34 9.03 -1.60 4.30
N TYR A 35 8.04 -2.22 3.69
CA TYR A 35 7.81 -2.08 2.26
C TYR A 35 7.46 -0.64 1.90
N ILE A 36 6.58 -0.03 2.68
CA ILE A 36 6.15 1.36 2.45
C ILE A 36 7.32 2.32 2.67
N ARG A 37 8.10 2.15 3.73
CA ARG A 37 9.28 2.98 4.00
C ARG A 37 10.30 2.92 2.88
N ARG A 38 10.48 1.73 2.31
CA ARG A 38 11.43 1.52 1.22
C ARG A 38 10.99 2.21 -0.07
N LYS A 39 9.69 2.21 -0.33
CA LYS A 39 9.11 2.81 -1.55
C LYS A 39 8.93 4.31 -1.44
N HIS A 40 8.54 4.81 -0.28
CA HIS A 40 8.10 6.19 -0.10
C HIS A 40 8.98 7.01 0.84
N GLY A 41 9.89 6.36 1.57
CA GLY A 41 10.81 7.08 2.45
C GLY A 41 10.11 7.94 3.49
N PRO A 42 10.42 9.25 3.53
CA PRO A 42 9.85 10.14 4.55
C PRO A 42 8.33 10.28 4.49
N ASP A 43 7.72 9.98 3.35
CA ASP A 43 6.26 10.04 3.22
C ASP A 43 5.56 8.93 3.98
N PHE A 44 6.29 7.97 4.52
CA PHE A 44 5.71 6.90 5.33
C PHE A 44 4.84 7.44 6.47
N ASP A 45 5.27 8.53 7.09
CA ASP A 45 4.58 9.08 8.27
C ASP A 45 3.19 9.62 7.97
N ILE A 46 2.88 9.90 6.71
CA ILE A 46 1.58 10.42 6.32
C ILE A 46 0.63 9.33 5.80
N PHE A 47 1.10 8.09 5.73
CA PHE A 47 0.23 6.98 5.40
C PHE A 47 -0.68 6.64 6.57
N THR A 48 -1.93 6.29 6.27
CA THR A 48 -2.88 5.79 7.26
C THR A 48 -2.85 4.28 7.25
N LYS A 49 -2.61 3.68 8.41
CA LYS A 49 -2.62 2.24 8.58
C LYS A 49 -4.00 1.76 8.96
N GLU A 50 -4.45 0.69 8.33
CA GLU A 50 -5.72 0.05 8.64
C GLU A 50 -5.50 -1.45 8.78
N VAL A 51 -5.98 -2.03 9.88
CA VAL A 51 -5.91 -3.46 10.12
C VAL A 51 -7.33 -4.02 10.01
N ARG A 52 -7.51 -4.98 9.14
CA ARG A 52 -8.82 -5.58 8.86
C ARG A 52 -9.02 -6.85 9.69
N GLU A 53 -10.30 -7.26 9.81
CA GLU A 53 -10.68 -8.41 10.63
C GLU A 53 -10.00 -9.73 10.22
N ASN A 54 -9.69 -9.87 8.94
CA ASN A 54 -9.04 -11.07 8.43
C ASN A 54 -7.50 -11.07 8.58
N GLY A 55 -6.96 -10.08 9.32
CA GLY A 55 -5.51 -9.93 9.48
C GLY A 55 -4.82 -9.19 8.36
N GLN A 56 -5.55 -8.78 7.33
CA GLN A 56 -5.00 -8.00 6.24
C GLN A 56 -4.66 -6.59 6.71
N VAL A 57 -3.52 -6.08 6.27
CA VAL A 57 -3.07 -4.73 6.62
C VAL A 57 -3.10 -3.85 5.39
N GLY A 58 -3.73 -2.68 5.53
CA GLY A 58 -3.79 -1.69 4.47
C GLY A 58 -3.03 -0.42 4.86
N TYR A 59 -2.38 0.20 3.88
CA TYR A 59 -1.77 1.51 4.01
C TYR A 59 -2.30 2.40 2.89
N THR A 60 -2.76 3.59 3.24
CA THR A 60 -3.33 4.54 2.28
C THR A 60 -2.65 5.89 2.39
N LEU A 61 -2.23 6.43 1.26
CA LEU A 61 -1.68 7.78 1.13
C LEU A 61 -2.54 8.58 0.17
N ARG A 62 -2.90 9.80 0.55
CA ARG A 62 -3.65 10.73 -0.30
C ARG A 62 -2.97 12.10 -0.33
N LEU A 63 -2.25 12.36 -1.41
CA LEU A 63 -1.56 13.63 -1.66
C LEU A 63 -1.74 14.02 -3.12
N GLY A 64 -2.96 14.42 -3.52
CA GLY A 64 -3.24 14.67 -4.93
C GLY A 64 -3.34 13.39 -5.75
N VAL A 65 -2.50 12.42 -5.46
CA VAL A 65 -2.62 11.04 -5.93
C VAL A 65 -2.97 10.16 -4.74
N THR A 66 -3.58 9.01 -4.98
CA THR A 66 -3.90 8.05 -3.92
C THR A 66 -3.14 6.76 -4.16
N TYR A 67 -2.41 6.31 -3.15
CA TYR A 67 -1.79 4.99 -3.14
C TYR A 67 -2.46 4.14 -2.07
N ILE A 68 -2.86 2.94 -2.44
CA ILE A 68 -3.45 1.97 -1.53
C ILE A 68 -2.63 0.69 -1.62
N TYR A 69 -2.03 0.28 -0.51
CA TYR A 69 -1.26 -0.95 -0.41
C TYR A 69 -2.01 -1.90 0.51
N GLU A 70 -2.33 -3.08 0.01
CA GLU A 70 -2.99 -4.12 0.80
C GLU A 70 -2.08 -5.32 0.90
N PHE A 71 -1.72 -5.69 2.13
CA PHE A 71 -0.80 -6.77 2.42
C PHE A 71 -1.57 -7.99 2.93
N THR A 72 -1.40 -9.09 2.26
CA THR A 72 -1.99 -10.37 2.65
C THR A 72 -0.87 -11.35 2.95
N GLU A 73 -0.83 -11.88 4.16
CA GLU A 73 0.15 -12.89 4.53
C GLU A 73 -0.14 -14.20 3.80
N LEU A 74 0.88 -14.75 3.20
CA LEU A 74 0.79 -16.02 2.47
C LEU A 74 1.05 -17.24 3.36
#